data_78aa5b5b0f3321af0abbf396b81c2e31
#
_entry.id   78aa5b5b0f3321af0abbf396b81c2e31
#
_cell.length_a   1.000
_cell.length_b   1.000
_cell.length_c   1.000
_cell.angle_alpha   90.00
_cell.angle_beta   90.00
_cell.angle_gamma   90.00
#
_symmetry.space_group_name_H-M   'P 1'
#
loop_
_entity.id
_entity.type
_entity.pdbx_description
1 polymer ?
#
loop_
_entity_poly.entity_id
_entity_poly.type
_entity_poly.pdbx_seq_one_letter_code
_entity_poly.pdbx_strand_id
1 'polypeptide(L)'
;EKAKEFAQEFKMGAYYGSYEALVGDPKVDLIYVATPHSHHYAHIKLALEAGKPVLCEKAFTVNAQLAKEVIALAEEKNLFLGEAIWTRYVPMRFLLDEVINSSIIGKVYSVTANLGYMISHVERLAEPALAGGALLDVGVYPINFALMVLKGEIEKITSTATFTKTGVDAQNSITLTFKGGEMAVLHSSQMGPTDRRGMVYGDKGYIEVVNINNPELIRVFDLDHKLLKEIAQPPQITGFEYQVEAAIEAIKNGRSEPSQMPHSEIIRVMEIMDGLRGEWGLRYPME
;
A
#
# COMPACT_ATOMS: atom_id res chain seq x y z
N GLU A 1 -28.26 10.35 0.32
CA GLU A 1 -27.97 11.78 0.55
C GLU A 1 -26.47 12.05 0.39
N LYS A 2 -25.57 11.38 1.13
CA LYS A 2 -24.11 11.55 1.05
C LYS A 2 -23.54 11.46 -0.36
N ALA A 3 -23.99 10.50 -1.17
CA ALA A 3 -23.53 10.36 -2.57
C ALA A 3 -23.92 11.56 -3.43
N LYS A 4 -25.10 12.14 -3.18
CA LYS A 4 -25.55 13.35 -3.88
C LYS A 4 -24.76 14.58 -3.49
N GLU A 5 -24.51 14.76 -2.19
CA GLU A 5 -23.69 15.86 -1.66
C GLU A 5 -22.27 15.79 -2.22
N PHE A 6 -21.66 14.60 -2.19
CA PHE A 6 -20.34 14.36 -2.77
C PHE A 6 -20.29 14.70 -4.28
N ALA A 7 -21.30 14.22 -5.03
CA ALA A 7 -21.36 14.50 -6.47
C ALA A 7 -21.52 16.00 -6.76
N GLN A 8 -22.26 16.75 -5.94
CA GLN A 8 -22.40 18.20 -6.07
C GLN A 8 -21.09 18.93 -5.74
N GLU A 9 -20.43 18.55 -4.64
CA GLU A 9 -19.14 19.14 -4.22
C GLU A 9 -18.07 18.98 -5.30
N PHE A 10 -17.93 17.77 -5.83
CA PHE A 10 -16.91 17.44 -6.84
C PHE A 10 -17.39 17.58 -8.29
N LYS A 11 -18.59 18.13 -8.53
CA LYS A 11 -19.17 18.35 -9.86
C LYS A 11 -19.20 17.08 -10.72
N MET A 12 -19.54 15.96 -10.11
CA MET A 12 -19.65 14.67 -10.81
C MET A 12 -20.93 14.61 -11.65
N GLY A 13 -20.88 13.90 -12.78
CA GLY A 13 -22.00 13.81 -13.73
C GLY A 13 -23.17 12.94 -13.25
N ALA A 14 -22.93 12.06 -12.26
CA ALA A 14 -23.96 11.15 -11.72
C ALA A 14 -23.68 10.77 -10.26
N TYR A 15 -24.71 10.30 -9.58
CA TYR A 15 -24.62 9.66 -8.26
C TYR A 15 -25.66 8.54 -8.17
N TYR A 16 -25.41 7.55 -7.30
CA TYR A 16 -26.27 6.38 -7.16
C TYR A 16 -26.71 6.20 -5.71
N GLY A 17 -27.91 5.64 -5.53
CA GLY A 17 -28.49 5.39 -4.21
C GLY A 17 -28.03 4.08 -3.58
N SER A 18 -27.40 3.20 -4.36
CA SER A 18 -26.82 1.94 -3.89
C SER A 18 -25.61 1.55 -4.72
N TYR A 19 -24.81 0.61 -4.21
CA TYR A 19 -23.66 0.05 -4.92
C TYR A 19 -24.07 -0.76 -6.14
N GLU A 20 -25.19 -1.50 -6.04
CA GLU A 20 -25.76 -2.28 -7.14
C GLU A 20 -26.16 -1.38 -8.33
N ALA A 21 -26.76 -0.22 -8.03
CA ALA A 21 -27.10 0.76 -9.07
C ALA A 21 -25.85 1.35 -9.73
N LEU A 22 -24.77 1.59 -8.98
CA LEU A 22 -23.51 2.08 -9.51
C LEU A 22 -22.85 1.04 -10.43
N VAL A 23 -22.68 -0.22 -9.96
CA VAL A 23 -22.03 -1.26 -10.77
C VAL A 23 -22.86 -1.69 -11.97
N GLY A 24 -24.20 -1.49 -11.92
CA GLY A 24 -25.13 -1.76 -13.03
C GLY A 24 -25.13 -0.73 -14.16
N ASP A 25 -24.50 0.45 -13.97
CA ASP A 25 -24.47 1.47 -15.02
C ASP A 25 -23.47 1.10 -16.14
N PRO A 26 -23.91 0.94 -17.40
CA PRO A 26 -23.01 0.62 -18.51
C PRO A 26 -22.00 1.73 -18.85
N LYS A 27 -22.19 2.95 -18.35
CA LYS A 27 -21.27 4.08 -18.56
C LYS A 27 -20.10 4.10 -17.58
N VAL A 28 -20.10 3.21 -16.58
CA VAL A 28 -19.02 3.09 -15.61
C VAL A 28 -18.06 2.01 -16.09
N ASP A 29 -16.81 2.40 -16.40
CA ASP A 29 -15.76 1.52 -16.92
C ASP A 29 -14.83 0.98 -15.86
N LEU A 30 -14.73 1.64 -14.70
CA LEU A 30 -13.85 1.27 -13.58
C LEU A 30 -14.52 1.64 -12.26
N ILE A 31 -14.54 0.72 -11.30
CA ILE A 31 -14.97 0.98 -9.92
C ILE A 31 -13.75 1.25 -9.04
N TYR A 32 -13.73 2.40 -8.36
CA TYR A 32 -12.76 2.70 -7.31
C TYR A 32 -13.39 2.39 -5.95
N VAL A 33 -12.85 1.39 -5.26
CA VAL A 33 -13.32 0.98 -3.92
C VAL A 33 -12.51 1.73 -2.86
N ALA A 34 -13.18 2.62 -2.11
CA ALA A 34 -12.59 3.47 -1.07
C ALA A 34 -13.38 3.39 0.26
N THR A 35 -13.91 2.24 0.57
CA THR A 35 -14.63 1.95 1.81
C THR A 35 -13.66 1.54 2.93
N PRO A 36 -14.08 1.36 4.20
CA PRO A 36 -13.23 0.76 5.22
C PRO A 36 -12.72 -0.63 4.84
N HIS A 37 -11.56 -1.04 5.33
CA HIS A 37 -10.89 -2.29 4.99
C HIS A 37 -11.82 -3.53 5.06
N SER A 38 -12.67 -3.59 6.09
CA SER A 38 -13.64 -4.68 6.30
C SER A 38 -14.64 -4.88 5.16
N HIS A 39 -14.84 -3.88 4.31
CA HIS A 39 -15.82 -3.90 3.22
C HIS A 39 -15.18 -4.15 1.84
N HIS A 40 -13.85 -4.06 1.71
CA HIS A 40 -13.17 -4.15 0.43
C HIS A 40 -13.52 -5.43 -0.32
N TYR A 41 -13.41 -6.59 0.34
CA TYR A 41 -13.73 -7.89 -0.26
C TYR A 41 -15.13 -7.93 -0.89
N ALA A 42 -16.15 -7.54 -0.11
CA ALA A 42 -17.54 -7.59 -0.59
C ALA A 42 -17.79 -6.64 -1.76
N HIS A 43 -17.18 -5.44 -1.72
CA HIS A 43 -17.36 -4.45 -2.78
C HIS A 43 -16.55 -4.75 -4.04
N ILE A 44 -15.35 -5.33 -3.91
CA ILE A 44 -14.58 -5.86 -5.05
C ILE A 44 -15.39 -6.96 -5.73
N LYS A 45 -15.89 -7.93 -4.96
CA LYS A 45 -16.67 -9.05 -5.46
C LYS A 45 -17.93 -8.59 -6.19
N LEU A 46 -18.70 -7.67 -5.59
CA LEU A 46 -19.89 -7.09 -6.20
C LEU A 46 -19.57 -6.46 -7.57
N ALA A 47 -18.50 -5.68 -7.66
CA ALA A 47 -18.11 -5.03 -8.91
C ALA A 47 -17.65 -6.04 -9.98
N LEU A 48 -16.80 -7.01 -9.60
CA LEU A 48 -16.34 -8.05 -10.52
C LEU A 48 -17.50 -8.94 -11.01
N GLU A 49 -18.45 -9.31 -10.14
CA GLU A 49 -19.65 -10.07 -10.51
C GLU A 49 -20.53 -9.30 -11.51
N ALA A 50 -20.57 -7.97 -11.41
CA ALA A 50 -21.24 -7.09 -12.37
C ALA A 50 -20.43 -6.82 -13.65
N GLY A 51 -19.27 -7.45 -13.83
CA GLY A 51 -18.41 -7.29 -15.01
C GLY A 51 -17.61 -5.99 -15.04
N LYS A 52 -17.37 -5.36 -13.88
CA LYS A 52 -16.63 -4.10 -13.77
C LYS A 52 -15.18 -4.33 -13.31
N PRO A 53 -14.19 -3.76 -14.01
CA PRO A 53 -12.83 -3.61 -13.51
C PRO A 53 -12.79 -2.86 -12.16
N VAL A 54 -11.80 -3.19 -11.31
CA VAL A 54 -11.70 -2.62 -9.96
C VAL A 54 -10.30 -2.11 -9.66
N LEU A 55 -10.22 -0.92 -9.08
CA LEU A 55 -9.06 -0.40 -8.35
C LEU A 55 -9.49 -0.22 -6.89
N CYS A 56 -8.86 -0.96 -5.96
CA CYS A 56 -9.25 -0.98 -4.55
C CYS A 56 -8.19 -0.32 -3.66
N GLU A 57 -8.62 0.51 -2.72
CA GLU A 57 -7.76 1.10 -1.70
C GLU A 57 -7.00 0.04 -0.89
N LYS A 58 -5.86 0.45 -0.37
CA LYS A 58 -5.04 -0.31 0.57
C LYS A 58 -5.68 -0.25 1.99
N ALA A 59 -5.44 -1.21 2.92
CA ALA A 59 -4.94 -2.53 2.58
C ALA A 59 -5.98 -3.28 1.75
N PHE A 60 -5.50 -4.07 0.80
CA PHE A 60 -6.35 -4.64 -0.26
C PHE A 60 -7.58 -5.37 0.26
N THR A 61 -7.40 -6.25 1.26
CA THR A 61 -8.45 -6.97 1.99
C THR A 61 -8.07 -7.07 3.46
N VAL A 62 -8.89 -7.72 4.28
CA VAL A 62 -8.54 -7.93 5.70
C VAL A 62 -7.53 -9.05 5.89
N ASN A 63 -7.43 -10.01 4.94
CA ASN A 63 -6.44 -11.10 4.97
C ASN A 63 -6.10 -11.61 3.57
N ALA A 64 -5.02 -12.40 3.46
CA ALA A 64 -4.52 -12.94 2.20
C ALA A 64 -5.48 -13.95 1.55
N GLN A 65 -6.29 -14.68 2.33
CA GLN A 65 -7.26 -15.62 1.78
C GLN A 65 -8.31 -14.88 0.93
N LEU A 66 -8.88 -13.82 1.47
CA LEU A 66 -9.85 -12.99 0.75
C LEU A 66 -9.24 -12.29 -0.46
N ALA A 67 -7.95 -11.88 -0.37
CA ALA A 67 -7.22 -11.34 -1.51
C ALA A 67 -7.12 -12.37 -2.64
N LYS A 68 -6.71 -13.59 -2.34
CA LYS A 68 -6.62 -14.69 -3.31
C LYS A 68 -7.96 -14.99 -3.99
N GLU A 69 -9.04 -14.98 -3.21
CA GLU A 69 -10.40 -15.24 -3.74
C GLU A 69 -10.84 -14.20 -4.76
N VAL A 70 -10.68 -12.90 -4.47
CA VAL A 70 -11.08 -11.86 -5.41
C VAL A 70 -10.15 -11.75 -6.61
N ILE A 71 -8.86 -12.07 -6.45
CA ILE A 71 -7.90 -12.17 -7.56
C ILE A 71 -8.31 -13.31 -8.50
N ALA A 72 -8.59 -14.50 -7.97
CA ALA A 72 -9.05 -15.63 -8.76
C ALA A 72 -10.37 -15.32 -9.50
N LEU A 73 -11.30 -14.61 -8.84
CA LEU A 73 -12.55 -14.17 -9.49
C LEU A 73 -12.28 -13.18 -10.63
N ALA A 74 -11.35 -12.24 -10.46
CA ALA A 74 -10.98 -11.30 -11.51
C ALA A 74 -10.36 -12.02 -12.72
N GLU A 75 -9.47 -13.00 -12.47
CA GLU A 75 -8.85 -13.84 -13.49
C GLU A 75 -9.92 -14.67 -14.25
N GLU A 76 -10.84 -15.34 -13.54
CA GLU A 76 -11.95 -16.11 -14.14
C GLU A 76 -12.79 -15.24 -15.08
N LYS A 77 -13.04 -13.99 -14.69
CA LYS A 77 -13.84 -13.05 -15.47
C LYS A 77 -13.05 -12.26 -16.52
N ASN A 78 -11.72 -12.43 -16.59
CA ASN A 78 -10.83 -11.63 -17.42
C ASN A 78 -10.99 -10.12 -17.20
N LEU A 79 -11.12 -9.69 -15.93
CA LEU A 79 -11.27 -8.30 -15.54
C LEU A 79 -9.99 -7.79 -14.86
N PHE A 80 -9.75 -6.48 -15.04
CA PHE A 80 -8.68 -5.80 -14.29
C PHE A 80 -9.05 -5.70 -12.81
N LEU A 81 -8.07 -6.01 -11.95
CA LEU A 81 -8.12 -5.80 -10.51
C LEU A 81 -6.76 -5.28 -10.03
N GLY A 82 -6.72 -4.16 -9.32
CA GLY A 82 -5.50 -3.58 -8.79
C GLY A 82 -5.66 -3.03 -7.38
N GLU A 83 -4.55 -3.01 -6.63
CA GLU A 83 -4.47 -2.32 -5.34
C GLU A 83 -3.98 -0.89 -5.52
N ALA A 84 -4.68 0.04 -4.90
CA ALA A 84 -4.36 1.47 -4.89
C ALA A 84 -3.34 1.81 -3.78
N ILE A 85 -2.24 1.08 -3.71
CA ILE A 85 -1.08 1.42 -2.87
C ILE A 85 -0.21 2.46 -3.60
N TRP A 86 -0.66 3.69 -3.61
CA TRP A 86 -0.21 4.78 -4.48
C TRP A 86 1.30 5.02 -4.52
N THR A 87 2.01 4.75 -3.41
CA THR A 87 3.47 4.92 -3.31
C THR A 87 4.24 4.06 -4.34
N ARG A 88 3.64 2.99 -4.87
CA ARG A 88 4.25 2.15 -5.92
C ARG A 88 4.12 2.74 -7.33
N TYR A 89 3.24 3.71 -7.51
CA TYR A 89 2.90 4.27 -8.83
C TYR A 89 3.53 5.65 -9.09
N VAL A 90 3.94 6.37 -8.03
CA VAL A 90 4.51 7.72 -8.17
C VAL A 90 5.84 7.73 -8.89
N PRO A 91 6.17 8.79 -9.67
CA PRO A 91 7.44 8.89 -10.40
C PRO A 91 8.68 8.71 -9.53
N MET A 92 8.64 9.21 -8.30
CA MET A 92 9.76 9.07 -7.34
C MET A 92 10.14 7.63 -7.05
N ARG A 93 9.18 6.69 -7.15
CA ARG A 93 9.43 5.25 -7.02
C ARG A 93 10.38 4.75 -8.10
N PHE A 94 10.17 5.15 -9.34
CA PHE A 94 11.02 4.77 -10.47
C PHE A 94 12.39 5.44 -10.41
N LEU A 95 12.45 6.71 -10.01
CA LEU A 95 13.71 7.44 -9.78
C LEU A 95 14.54 6.79 -8.66
N LEU A 96 13.91 6.27 -7.62
CA LEU A 96 14.60 5.50 -6.58
C LEU A 96 15.20 4.20 -7.15
N ASP A 97 14.45 3.47 -8.00
CA ASP A 97 14.96 2.28 -8.67
C ASP A 97 16.17 2.60 -9.57
N GLU A 98 16.12 3.70 -10.33
CA GLU A 98 17.24 4.14 -11.16
C GLU A 98 18.49 4.40 -10.31
N VAL A 99 18.34 5.07 -9.17
CA VAL A 99 19.45 5.35 -8.24
C VAL A 99 20.03 4.05 -7.67
N ILE A 100 19.19 3.12 -7.22
CA ILE A 100 19.64 1.83 -6.69
C ILE A 100 20.35 1.03 -7.79
N ASN A 101 19.76 0.94 -8.98
CA ASN A 101 20.31 0.18 -10.12
C ASN A 101 21.61 0.79 -10.68
N SER A 102 21.86 2.08 -10.46
CA SER A 102 23.13 2.72 -10.83
C SER A 102 24.32 2.23 -10.01
N SER A 103 24.07 1.49 -8.92
CA SER A 103 25.06 1.00 -7.96
C SER A 103 25.89 2.11 -7.31
N ILE A 104 25.39 3.33 -7.26
CA ILE A 104 26.09 4.48 -6.67
C ILE A 104 26.38 4.27 -5.17
N ILE A 105 25.49 3.54 -4.46
CA ILE A 105 25.69 3.15 -3.06
C ILE A 105 26.25 1.73 -2.91
N GLY A 106 26.62 1.06 -4.03
CA GLY A 106 27.12 -0.31 -4.03
C GLY A 106 26.03 -1.36 -3.79
N LYS A 107 26.40 -2.49 -3.14
CA LYS A 107 25.46 -3.55 -2.76
C LYS A 107 24.63 -3.09 -1.56
N VAL A 108 23.30 -3.23 -1.68
CA VAL A 108 22.37 -2.92 -0.57
C VAL A 108 22.40 -4.04 0.46
N TYR A 109 22.51 -3.69 1.73
CA TYR A 109 22.52 -4.62 2.88
C TYR A 109 21.35 -4.43 3.81
N SER A 110 20.86 -3.19 3.97
CA SER A 110 19.74 -2.96 4.87
C SER A 110 18.86 -1.79 4.44
N VAL A 111 17.63 -1.82 4.94
CA VAL A 111 16.61 -0.79 4.76
C VAL A 111 16.01 -0.46 6.11
N THR A 112 15.80 0.82 6.40
CA THR A 112 14.90 1.24 7.48
C THR A 112 13.78 2.08 6.92
N ALA A 113 12.56 1.94 7.46
CA ALA A 113 11.44 2.77 7.03
C ALA A 113 10.43 2.93 8.18
N ASN A 114 9.80 4.08 8.24
CA ASN A 114 8.76 4.32 9.22
C ASN A 114 7.64 5.19 8.66
N LEU A 115 6.41 4.97 9.17
CA LEU A 115 5.27 5.84 8.91
C LEU A 115 4.39 5.93 10.15
N GLY A 116 4.12 7.16 10.61
CA GLY A 116 3.27 7.39 11.75
C GLY A 116 2.54 8.72 11.69
N TYR A 117 1.30 8.70 12.18
CA TYR A 117 0.42 9.85 12.29
C TYR A 117 -0.36 9.81 13.60
N MET A 118 -0.78 10.97 14.10
CA MET A 118 -1.72 11.05 15.23
C MET A 118 -3.16 10.88 14.72
N ILE A 119 -3.57 9.65 14.47
CA ILE A 119 -4.86 9.28 13.84
C ILE A 119 -5.67 8.25 14.63
N SER A 120 -5.26 7.93 15.85
CA SER A 120 -5.95 6.95 16.71
C SER A 120 -7.39 7.36 17.09
N HIS A 121 -7.75 8.64 16.88
CA HIS A 121 -9.10 9.16 17.08
C HIS A 121 -10.05 8.93 15.89
N VAL A 122 -9.53 8.47 14.76
CA VAL A 122 -10.34 8.20 13.57
C VAL A 122 -11.07 6.87 13.76
N GLU A 123 -12.42 6.92 13.77
CA GLU A 123 -13.29 5.77 14.07
C GLU A 123 -12.91 4.51 13.30
N ARG A 124 -12.76 4.58 11.97
CA ARG A 124 -12.41 3.42 11.14
C ARG A 124 -11.08 2.76 11.51
N LEU A 125 -10.19 3.48 12.20
CA LEU A 125 -8.87 2.98 12.63
C LEU A 125 -8.89 2.46 14.07
N ALA A 126 -9.86 2.89 14.85
CA ALA A 126 -10.04 2.46 16.23
C ALA A 126 -10.92 1.20 16.34
N GLU A 127 -11.77 0.92 15.33
CA GLU A 127 -12.81 -0.11 15.42
C GLU A 127 -12.36 -1.44 14.79
N PRO A 128 -12.31 -2.55 15.57
CA PRO A 128 -12.02 -3.89 15.03
C PRO A 128 -13.02 -4.35 13.95
N ALA A 129 -14.29 -3.95 14.08
CA ALA A 129 -15.33 -4.27 13.10
C ALA A 129 -15.11 -3.60 11.72
N LEU A 130 -14.28 -2.57 11.66
CA LEU A 130 -13.88 -1.90 10.43
C LEU A 130 -12.47 -2.31 9.95
N ALA A 131 -11.87 -3.34 10.60
CA ALA A 131 -10.50 -3.79 10.39
C ALA A 131 -9.49 -2.64 10.58
N GLY A 132 -9.62 -1.93 11.72
CA GLY A 132 -8.72 -0.84 12.11
C GLY A 132 -7.34 -1.33 12.54
N GLY A 133 -6.51 -0.41 12.96
CA GLY A 133 -5.15 -0.68 13.43
C GLY A 133 -4.07 -0.04 12.57
N ALA A 134 -2.88 0.11 13.15
CA ALA A 134 -1.75 0.73 12.50
C ALA A 134 -1.17 -0.13 11.36
N LEU A 135 -1.18 -1.45 11.48
CA LEU A 135 -0.57 -2.34 10.49
C LEU A 135 -1.22 -2.18 9.11
N LEU A 136 -2.54 -2.34 9.04
CA LEU A 136 -3.26 -2.26 7.76
C LEU A 136 -3.29 -0.84 7.19
N ASP A 137 -3.40 0.19 8.05
CA ASP A 137 -3.55 1.56 7.55
C ASP A 137 -2.21 2.22 7.19
N VAL A 138 -1.23 2.16 8.07
CA VAL A 138 0.08 2.82 7.88
C VAL A 138 1.26 1.86 7.78
N GLY A 139 1.20 0.68 8.40
CA GLY A 139 2.26 -0.32 8.35
C GLY A 139 2.47 -0.96 6.98
N VAL A 140 1.43 -0.99 6.16
CA VAL A 140 1.50 -1.45 4.76
C VAL A 140 2.54 -0.65 3.94
N TYR A 141 2.79 0.62 4.26
CA TYR A 141 3.75 1.47 3.54
C TYR A 141 5.22 1.13 3.81
N PRO A 142 5.71 1.04 5.07
CA PRO A 142 7.08 0.56 5.34
C PRO A 142 7.33 -0.84 4.79
N ILE A 143 6.35 -1.75 4.85
CA ILE A 143 6.45 -3.08 4.26
C ILE A 143 6.63 -2.98 2.74
N ASN A 144 5.78 -2.20 2.04
CA ASN A 144 5.93 -1.98 0.61
C ASN A 144 7.26 -1.31 0.27
N PHE A 145 7.71 -0.31 1.04
CA PHE A 145 9.00 0.33 0.82
C PHE A 145 10.14 -0.68 0.87
N ALA A 146 10.19 -1.54 1.89
CA ALA A 146 11.21 -2.59 2.01
C ALA A 146 11.18 -3.56 0.83
N LEU A 147 9.99 -4.04 0.43
CA LEU A 147 9.83 -5.00 -0.67
C LEU A 147 10.09 -4.39 -2.05
N MET A 148 9.92 -3.08 -2.21
CA MET A 148 10.33 -2.37 -3.43
C MET A 148 11.86 -2.36 -3.60
N VAL A 149 12.61 -2.28 -2.50
CA VAL A 149 14.07 -2.22 -2.50
C VAL A 149 14.70 -3.62 -2.44
N LEU A 150 14.26 -4.47 -1.50
CA LEU A 150 14.80 -5.81 -1.25
C LEU A 150 13.93 -6.86 -1.94
N LYS A 151 14.42 -7.41 -3.05
CA LYS A 151 13.70 -8.35 -3.92
C LYS A 151 13.82 -9.82 -3.50
N GLY A 152 14.62 -10.11 -2.47
CA GLY A 152 14.91 -11.48 -2.02
C GLY A 152 13.73 -12.18 -1.34
N GLU A 153 13.93 -13.47 -1.07
CA GLU A 153 13.03 -14.29 -0.26
C GLU A 153 13.26 -13.98 1.23
N ILE A 154 12.16 -13.76 1.98
CA ILE A 154 12.22 -13.54 3.43
C ILE A 154 12.50 -14.88 4.11
N GLU A 155 13.54 -14.91 4.94
CA GLU A 155 13.92 -16.07 5.74
C GLU A 155 13.23 -16.04 7.11
N LYS A 156 13.14 -14.85 7.71
CA LYS A 156 12.60 -14.68 9.06
C LYS A 156 11.92 -13.32 9.21
N ILE A 157 10.82 -13.33 9.95
CA ILE A 157 10.13 -12.12 10.44
C ILE A 157 10.18 -12.14 11.96
N THR A 158 10.51 -11.00 12.58
CA THR A 158 10.37 -10.78 14.02
C THR A 158 9.63 -9.47 14.24
N SER A 159 8.72 -9.46 15.22
CA SER A 159 7.88 -8.29 15.41
C SER A 159 7.44 -8.09 16.85
N THR A 160 6.97 -6.89 17.12
CA THR A 160 6.25 -6.56 18.36
C THR A 160 5.20 -5.50 18.06
N ALA A 161 4.08 -5.55 18.79
CA ALA A 161 3.02 -4.57 18.69
C ALA A 161 2.52 -4.15 20.06
N THR A 162 1.99 -2.94 20.15
CA THR A 162 1.16 -2.47 21.27
C THR A 162 -0.27 -2.27 20.78
N PHE A 163 -1.24 -2.34 21.67
CA PHE A 163 -2.65 -2.34 21.31
C PHE A 163 -3.39 -1.13 21.90
N THR A 164 -4.41 -0.70 21.21
CA THR A 164 -5.38 0.26 21.70
C THR A 164 -6.32 -0.39 22.73
N LYS A 165 -7.15 0.41 23.40
CA LYS A 165 -8.20 -0.11 24.30
C LYS A 165 -9.25 -0.96 23.57
N THR A 166 -9.43 -0.77 22.27
CA THR A 166 -10.38 -1.52 21.43
C THR A 166 -9.81 -2.83 20.91
N GLY A 167 -8.49 -3.07 21.11
CA GLY A 167 -7.83 -4.31 20.74
C GLY A 167 -7.19 -4.33 19.35
N VAL A 168 -7.24 -3.22 18.58
CA VAL A 168 -6.45 -3.11 17.34
C VAL A 168 -5.02 -2.68 17.65
N ASP A 169 -4.06 -2.99 16.79
CA ASP A 169 -2.68 -2.58 16.98
C ASP A 169 -2.54 -1.05 16.88
N ALA A 170 -1.90 -0.47 17.90
CA ALA A 170 -1.67 0.96 18.03
C ALA A 170 -0.39 1.41 17.31
N GLN A 171 0.65 0.60 17.44
CA GLN A 171 1.94 0.75 16.79
C GLN A 171 2.67 -0.59 16.78
N ASN A 172 3.60 -0.74 15.84
CA ASN A 172 4.37 -1.95 15.69
C ASN A 172 5.79 -1.68 15.21
N SER A 173 6.68 -2.64 15.47
CA SER A 173 8.03 -2.72 14.94
C SER A 173 8.22 -4.09 14.31
N ILE A 174 8.78 -4.13 13.10
CA ILE A 174 8.91 -5.32 12.28
C ILE A 174 10.34 -5.40 11.76
N THR A 175 10.97 -6.56 11.87
CA THR A 175 12.26 -6.85 11.23
C THR A 175 12.08 -8.00 10.26
N LEU A 176 12.43 -7.76 8.99
CA LEU A 176 12.48 -8.78 7.94
C LEU A 176 13.95 -9.13 7.70
N THR A 177 14.30 -10.42 7.80
CA THR A 177 15.62 -10.94 7.40
C THR A 177 15.44 -11.73 6.11
N PHE A 178 16.28 -11.47 5.12
CA PHE A 178 16.24 -12.11 3.80
C PHE A 178 17.31 -13.20 3.69
N LYS A 179 17.07 -14.23 2.87
CA LYS A 179 18.05 -15.34 2.66
C LYS A 179 19.41 -14.87 2.15
N GLY A 180 19.48 -13.74 1.48
CA GLY A 180 20.73 -13.12 1.03
C GLY A 180 21.51 -12.39 2.11
N GLY A 181 20.97 -12.35 3.35
CA GLY A 181 21.54 -11.65 4.52
C GLY A 181 21.11 -10.19 4.64
N GLU A 182 20.29 -9.69 3.71
CA GLU A 182 19.74 -8.33 3.80
C GLU A 182 18.71 -8.24 4.93
N MET A 183 18.54 -7.03 5.49
CA MET A 183 17.63 -6.79 6.60
C MET A 183 16.77 -5.54 6.37
N ALA A 184 15.48 -5.59 6.72
CA ALA A 184 14.64 -4.40 6.82
C ALA A 184 14.14 -4.21 8.26
N VAL A 185 14.25 -2.97 8.79
CA VAL A 185 13.72 -2.58 10.11
C VAL A 185 12.66 -1.52 9.92
N LEU A 186 11.43 -1.87 10.27
CA LEU A 186 10.24 -1.11 9.94
C LEU A 186 9.48 -0.71 11.21
N HIS A 187 8.87 0.48 11.18
CA HIS A 187 8.03 0.95 12.28
C HIS A 187 6.78 1.64 11.74
N SER A 188 5.64 1.40 12.37
CA SER A 188 4.42 2.15 12.09
C SER A 188 3.63 2.49 13.35
N SER A 189 2.94 3.63 13.33
CA SER A 189 2.18 4.12 14.49
C SER A 189 0.98 4.96 14.08
N GLN A 190 -0.18 4.71 14.73
CA GLN A 190 -1.32 5.61 14.70
C GLN A 190 -1.39 6.54 15.94
N MET A 191 -0.42 6.43 16.84
CA MET A 191 -0.38 7.13 18.13
C MET A 191 0.42 8.42 18.12
N GLY A 192 1.22 8.65 17.08
CA GLY A 192 2.04 9.84 16.97
C GLY A 192 2.70 10.00 15.61
N PRO A 193 3.13 11.21 15.25
CA PRO A 193 3.86 11.44 14.01
C PRO A 193 5.26 10.84 14.09
N THR A 194 5.74 10.33 12.97
CA THR A 194 7.14 9.97 12.74
C THR A 194 7.76 10.91 11.69
N ASP A 195 9.06 10.78 11.43
CA ASP A 195 9.73 11.52 10.36
C ASP A 195 9.40 11.01 8.96
N ARG A 196 8.71 9.87 8.86
CA ARG A 196 8.23 9.23 7.62
C ARG A 196 9.35 8.90 6.63
N ARG A 197 10.56 8.69 7.11
CA ARG A 197 11.74 8.45 6.27
C ARG A 197 11.91 6.98 5.92
N GLY A 198 12.47 6.76 4.72
CA GLY A 198 13.07 5.51 4.30
C GLY A 198 14.57 5.69 4.08
N MET A 199 15.37 4.74 4.55
CA MET A 199 16.81 4.71 4.33
C MET A 199 17.20 3.40 3.65
N VAL A 200 18.08 3.48 2.66
CA VAL A 200 18.64 2.33 1.96
C VAL A 200 20.16 2.38 2.12
N TYR A 201 20.73 1.37 2.77
CA TYR A 201 22.15 1.33 3.12
C TYR A 201 22.90 0.33 2.24
N GLY A 202 23.96 0.81 1.60
CA GLY A 202 24.89 0.03 0.77
C GLY A 202 26.32 0.07 1.30
N ASP A 203 27.22 -0.68 0.65
CA ASP A 203 28.64 -0.75 1.04
C ASP A 203 29.49 0.44 0.56
N LYS A 204 28.90 1.35 -0.26
CA LYS A 204 29.57 2.57 -0.76
C LYS A 204 28.87 3.86 -0.37
N GLY A 205 27.76 3.78 0.38
CA GLY A 205 26.97 4.93 0.79
C GLY A 205 25.55 4.56 1.14
N TYR A 206 24.67 5.56 1.20
CA TYR A 206 23.26 5.34 1.53
C TYR A 206 22.34 6.33 0.82
N ILE A 207 21.07 5.97 0.75
CA ILE A 207 19.99 6.79 0.20
C ILE A 207 19.03 7.15 1.32
N GLU A 208 18.66 8.42 1.41
CA GLU A 208 17.55 8.93 2.20
C GLU A 208 16.36 9.22 1.28
N VAL A 209 15.19 8.69 1.64
CA VAL A 209 13.91 9.02 1.01
C VAL A 209 13.04 9.77 2.02
N VAL A 210 12.78 11.03 1.77
CA VAL A 210 11.93 11.86 2.62
C VAL A 210 10.46 11.57 2.28
N ASN A 211 9.70 11.16 3.30
CA ASN A 211 8.29 10.79 3.17
C ASN A 211 8.03 9.58 2.25
N ILE A 212 8.19 8.36 2.79
CA ILE A 212 7.98 7.11 2.02
C ILE A 212 6.56 6.94 1.47
N ASN A 213 5.60 7.65 2.04
CA ASN A 213 4.21 7.61 1.61
C ASN A 213 3.99 8.33 0.26
N ASN A 214 4.56 9.54 0.14
CA ASN A 214 4.62 10.33 -1.10
C ASN A 214 6.00 10.99 -1.16
N PRO A 215 7.02 10.34 -1.73
CA PRO A 215 8.39 10.79 -1.64
C PRO A 215 8.60 12.19 -2.22
N GLU A 216 9.05 13.09 -1.36
CA GLU A 216 9.29 14.51 -1.67
C GLU A 216 10.71 14.75 -2.18
N LEU A 217 11.66 13.92 -1.69
CA LEU A 217 13.08 14.09 -1.95
C LEU A 217 13.83 12.77 -1.79
N ILE A 218 14.75 12.50 -2.71
CA ILE A 218 15.75 11.44 -2.61
C ILE A 218 17.11 12.08 -2.50
N ARG A 219 17.90 11.70 -1.48
CA ARG A 219 19.29 12.13 -1.29
C ARG A 219 20.22 10.93 -1.26
N VAL A 220 21.35 11.04 -1.91
CA VAL A 220 22.38 10.01 -1.94
C VAL A 220 23.64 10.54 -1.27
N PHE A 221 24.19 9.78 -0.35
CA PHE A 221 25.38 10.12 0.41
C PHE A 221 26.45 9.03 0.25
N ASP A 222 27.73 9.43 0.29
CA ASP A 222 28.83 8.50 0.40
C ASP A 222 29.10 8.07 1.86
N LEU A 223 30.17 7.31 2.09
CA LEU A 223 30.55 6.80 3.41
C LEU A 223 31.02 7.91 4.38
N ASP A 224 31.44 9.05 3.84
CA ASP A 224 31.83 10.23 4.63
C ASP A 224 30.66 11.18 4.87
N HIS A 225 29.43 10.74 4.60
CA HIS A 225 28.18 11.51 4.72
C HIS A 225 28.13 12.76 3.81
N LYS A 226 28.91 12.79 2.75
CA LYS A 226 28.87 13.83 1.74
C LYS A 226 27.73 13.59 0.78
N LEU A 227 26.92 14.62 0.51
CA LEU A 227 25.86 14.58 -0.47
C LEU A 227 26.43 14.42 -1.88
N LEU A 228 26.06 13.33 -2.56
CA LEU A 228 26.45 13.02 -3.94
C LEU A 228 25.38 13.42 -4.95
N LYS A 229 24.11 13.21 -4.60
CA LYS A 229 22.97 13.47 -5.49
C LYS A 229 21.74 13.85 -4.69
N GLU A 230 20.94 14.74 -5.24
CA GLU A 230 19.61 15.10 -4.72
C GLU A 230 18.61 15.10 -5.87
N ILE A 231 17.44 14.52 -5.67
CA ILE A 231 16.35 14.42 -6.64
C ILE A 231 15.08 14.88 -5.96
N ALA A 232 14.54 16.01 -6.39
CA ALA A 232 13.27 16.52 -5.93
C ALA A 232 12.10 15.82 -6.65
N GLN A 233 10.96 15.77 -5.97
CA GLN A 233 9.72 15.25 -6.52
C GLN A 233 9.34 16.01 -7.81
N PRO A 234 9.07 15.30 -8.92
CA PRO A 234 8.48 15.91 -10.10
C PRO A 234 7.11 16.55 -9.79
N PRO A 235 6.71 17.59 -10.53
CA PRO A 235 5.37 18.18 -10.38
C PRO A 235 4.28 17.11 -10.51
N GLN A 236 3.33 17.12 -9.59
CA GLN A 236 2.17 16.23 -9.56
C GLN A 236 0.93 16.99 -9.08
N ILE A 237 -0.26 16.44 -9.31
CA ILE A 237 -1.51 17.03 -8.80
C ILE A 237 -1.64 16.69 -7.32
N THR A 238 -1.69 15.40 -7.01
CA THR A 238 -1.77 14.87 -5.63
C THR A 238 -0.86 13.66 -5.41
N GLY A 239 -0.52 12.93 -6.48
CA GLY A 239 0.15 11.63 -6.47
C GLY A 239 -0.83 10.45 -6.61
N PHE A 240 -2.12 10.63 -6.31
CA PHE A 240 -3.13 9.59 -6.52
C PHE A 240 -3.49 9.37 -7.98
N GLU A 241 -3.28 10.36 -8.85
CA GLU A 241 -3.54 10.26 -10.29
C GLU A 241 -2.79 9.10 -10.93
N TYR A 242 -1.56 8.82 -10.53
CA TYR A 242 -0.71 7.79 -11.16
C TYR A 242 -1.27 6.37 -11.04
N GLN A 243 -1.90 6.01 -9.93
CA GLN A 243 -2.52 4.69 -9.79
C GLN A 243 -3.78 4.56 -10.66
N VAL A 244 -4.51 5.64 -10.84
CA VAL A 244 -5.68 5.67 -11.74
C VAL A 244 -5.24 5.60 -13.19
N GLU A 245 -4.21 6.35 -13.59
CA GLU A 245 -3.63 6.30 -14.94
C GLU A 245 -3.08 4.90 -15.26
N ALA A 246 -2.38 4.27 -14.30
CA ALA A 246 -1.88 2.90 -14.45
C ALA A 246 -3.03 1.88 -14.62
N ALA A 247 -4.13 2.03 -13.88
CA ALA A 247 -5.31 1.20 -14.03
C ALA A 247 -5.96 1.39 -15.42
N ILE A 248 -6.16 2.63 -15.86
CA ILE A 248 -6.71 2.95 -17.19
C ILE A 248 -5.82 2.38 -18.30
N GLU A 249 -4.50 2.54 -18.19
CA GLU A 249 -3.54 1.99 -19.15
C GLU A 249 -3.60 0.47 -19.19
N ALA A 250 -3.63 -0.20 -18.03
CA ALA A 250 -3.72 -1.65 -17.95
C ALA A 250 -5.00 -2.17 -18.62
N ILE A 251 -6.16 -1.56 -18.31
CA ILE A 251 -7.46 -1.90 -18.90
C ILE A 251 -7.44 -1.72 -20.43
N LYS A 252 -6.94 -0.58 -20.93
CA LYS A 252 -6.85 -0.30 -22.38
C LYS A 252 -5.96 -1.30 -23.13
N ASN A 253 -4.94 -1.85 -22.44
CA ASN A 253 -4.02 -2.85 -23.00
C ASN A 253 -4.44 -4.30 -22.71
N GLY A 254 -5.65 -4.53 -22.16
CA GLY A 254 -6.16 -5.87 -21.85
C GLY A 254 -5.40 -6.61 -20.76
N ARG A 255 -4.73 -5.87 -19.86
CA ARG A 255 -4.01 -6.46 -18.72
C ARG A 255 -4.96 -6.61 -17.53
N SER A 256 -4.86 -7.72 -16.81
CA SER A 256 -5.65 -8.02 -15.62
C SER A 256 -5.13 -7.35 -14.35
N GLU A 257 -3.89 -6.85 -14.35
CA GLU A 257 -3.22 -6.26 -13.20
C GLU A 257 -2.30 -5.11 -13.60
N PRO A 258 -1.96 -4.17 -12.69
CA PRO A 258 -0.94 -3.15 -12.94
C PRO A 258 0.46 -3.73 -12.76
N SER A 259 1.40 -3.33 -13.61
CA SER A 259 2.80 -3.80 -13.52
C SER A 259 3.52 -3.31 -12.25
N GLN A 260 3.07 -2.22 -11.67
CA GLN A 260 3.66 -1.60 -10.47
C GLN A 260 3.32 -2.35 -9.18
N MET A 261 2.17 -3.01 -9.16
CA MET A 261 1.68 -3.81 -8.03
C MET A 261 0.97 -5.07 -8.55
N PRO A 262 1.73 -6.08 -9.03
CA PRO A 262 1.14 -7.31 -9.53
C PRO A 262 0.44 -8.10 -8.41
N HIS A 263 -0.51 -8.96 -8.77
CA HIS A 263 -1.29 -9.77 -7.84
C HIS A 263 -0.42 -10.58 -6.88
N SER A 264 0.72 -11.10 -7.37
CA SER A 264 1.69 -11.82 -6.54
C SER A 264 2.27 -10.96 -5.40
N GLU A 265 2.51 -9.68 -5.65
CA GLU A 265 2.98 -8.76 -4.60
C GLU A 265 1.86 -8.37 -3.64
N ILE A 266 0.62 -8.20 -4.11
CA ILE A 266 -0.55 -8.01 -3.24
C ILE A 266 -0.65 -9.17 -2.26
N ILE A 267 -0.63 -10.40 -2.77
CA ILE A 267 -0.71 -11.62 -1.94
C ILE A 267 0.46 -11.67 -0.96
N ARG A 268 1.69 -11.39 -1.41
CA ARG A 268 2.89 -11.40 -0.57
C ARG A 268 2.79 -10.42 0.60
N VAL A 269 2.35 -9.19 0.35
CA VAL A 269 2.16 -8.17 1.39
C VAL A 269 1.09 -8.60 2.38
N MET A 270 -0.05 -9.12 1.89
CA MET A 270 -1.14 -9.59 2.74
C MET A 270 -0.71 -10.78 3.60
N GLU A 271 0.03 -11.75 3.06
CA GLU A 271 0.55 -12.91 3.82
C GLU A 271 1.52 -12.48 4.93
N ILE A 272 2.37 -11.48 4.68
CA ILE A 272 3.24 -10.90 5.72
C ILE A 272 2.39 -10.29 6.83
N MET A 273 1.39 -9.49 6.49
CA MET A 273 0.52 -8.84 7.48
C MET A 273 -0.33 -9.86 8.27
N ASP A 274 -0.80 -10.93 7.63
CA ASP A 274 -1.50 -12.01 8.30
C ASP A 274 -0.62 -12.77 9.29
N GLY A 275 0.62 -13.07 8.90
CA GLY A 275 1.61 -13.70 9.79
C GLY A 275 1.87 -12.84 11.02
N LEU A 276 2.05 -11.54 10.84
CA LEU A 276 2.24 -10.57 11.94
C LEU A 276 1.03 -10.53 12.87
N ARG A 277 -0.18 -10.39 12.33
CA ARG A 277 -1.42 -10.38 13.13
C ARG A 277 -1.61 -11.70 13.87
N GLY A 278 -1.31 -12.82 13.21
CA GLY A 278 -1.35 -14.15 13.83
C GLY A 278 -0.41 -14.29 15.02
N GLU A 279 0.85 -13.79 14.90
CA GLU A 279 1.83 -13.76 15.98
C GLU A 279 1.36 -12.89 17.16
N TRP A 280 0.69 -11.78 16.88
CA TRP A 280 0.17 -10.86 17.89
C TRP A 280 -1.17 -11.30 18.50
N GLY A 281 -1.80 -12.32 17.96
CA GLY A 281 -3.14 -12.76 18.38
C GLY A 281 -4.26 -11.80 17.94
N LEU A 282 -3.99 -10.90 16.97
CA LEU A 282 -4.97 -9.96 16.45
C LEU A 282 -5.83 -10.61 15.37
N ARG A 283 -7.13 -10.72 15.65
CA ARG A 283 -8.15 -11.17 14.69
C ARG A 283 -9.27 -10.16 14.61
N TYR A 284 -9.80 -9.99 13.40
CA TYR A 284 -10.97 -9.15 13.18
C TYR A 284 -12.27 -9.95 13.25
N PRO A 285 -13.40 -9.31 13.66
CA PRO A 285 -14.67 -10.03 13.85
C PRO A 285 -15.24 -10.70 12.58
N MET A 286 -14.81 -10.27 11.40
CA MET A 286 -15.28 -10.79 10.11
C MET A 286 -14.43 -11.97 9.58
N GLU A 287 -13.43 -12.42 10.30
CA GLU A 287 -12.53 -13.53 9.92
C GLU A 287 -12.99 -14.90 10.44
#